data_d36c6ba05e2f92efa6dd30a16c411cf8
#
_entry.id   d36c6ba05e2f92efa6dd30a16c411cf8
#
_cell.length_a   1.000
_cell.length_b   1.000
_cell.length_c   1.000
_cell.angle_alpha   90.00
_cell.angle_beta   90.00
_cell.angle_gamma   90.00
#
_symmetry.space_group_name_H-M   'P 1'
#
loop_
_entity.id
_entity.type
_entity.pdbx_description
1 polymer ?
#
loop_
_entity_poly.entity_id
_entity_poly.type
_entity_poly.pdbx_seq_one_letter_code
_entity_poly.pdbx_strand_id
1 'polypeptide(L)'
;AVIHMDPIVVNNEAINETKKEVVDMINEHFPGVTIHDFRMIQGPTHTNLIFDAVVPFQYGKTNEEVKQGIEKLISEKWDDYYAVIQAEQSYLE
;
A
#
# COMPACT_ATOMS: atom_id res chain seq x y z
N ALA A 1 24.28 -17.84 -18.27
CA ALA A 1 23.61 -17.21 -17.28
C ALA A 1 22.18 -17.42 -17.38
N VAL A 2 21.69 -17.82 -16.32
CA VAL A 2 20.38 -18.06 -16.33
C VAL A 2 19.68 -16.88 -16.13
N ILE A 3 18.84 -16.53 -16.97
CA ILE A 3 18.15 -15.43 -16.82
C ILE A 3 16.83 -15.75 -16.47
N HIS A 4 16.43 -15.32 -15.35
CA HIS A 4 15.14 -15.47 -15.07
C HIS A 4 14.48 -14.39 -15.52
N MET A 5 13.65 -14.48 -16.33
CA MET A 5 12.94 -13.47 -16.82
C MET A 5 11.75 -13.38 -16.15
N ASP A 6 11.64 -12.57 -15.21
CA ASP A 6 10.37 -12.22 -14.67
C ASP A 6 9.65 -11.45 -15.68
N PRO A 7 8.52 -11.86 -16.08
CA PRO A 7 7.76 -11.17 -17.07
C PRO A 7 7.43 -9.76 -16.65
N ILE A 8 7.31 -9.54 -15.34
CA ILE A 8 6.98 -8.26 -14.91
C ILE A 8 8.16 -7.73 -14.23
N VAL A 9 8.89 -6.86 -14.85
CA VAL A 9 10.03 -6.30 -14.24
C VAL A 9 9.64 -4.94 -13.79
N VAL A 10 9.36 -4.79 -12.52
CA VAL A 10 9.03 -3.49 -11.99
C VAL A 10 10.29 -2.88 -11.46
N ASN A 11 10.59 -1.68 -11.91
CA ASN A 11 11.77 -1.00 -11.50
C ASN A 11 11.69 -0.72 -10.01
N ASN A 12 12.73 -1.07 -9.27
CA ASN A 12 12.74 -0.83 -7.84
C ASN A 12 12.59 0.63 -7.49
N GLU A 13 13.08 1.51 -8.31
CA GLU A 13 12.93 2.93 -8.04
C GLU A 13 11.48 3.35 -8.14
N ALA A 14 10.77 2.81 -9.11
CA ALA A 14 9.34 3.13 -9.25
C ALA A 14 8.56 2.62 -8.05
N ILE A 15 8.90 1.42 -7.58
CA ILE A 15 8.23 0.88 -6.42
C ILE A 15 8.53 1.74 -5.20
N ASN A 16 9.76 2.14 -5.03
CA ASN A 16 10.14 2.94 -3.86
C ASN A 16 9.46 4.31 -3.89
N GLU A 17 9.35 4.91 -5.04
CA GLU A 17 8.69 6.21 -5.14
C GLU A 17 7.21 6.09 -4.84
N THR A 18 6.57 5.07 -5.37
CA THR A 18 5.16 4.86 -5.10
C THR A 18 4.94 4.56 -3.63
N LYS A 19 5.79 3.74 -3.04
CA LYS A 19 5.69 3.42 -1.63
C LYS A 19 5.84 4.67 -0.79
N LYS A 20 6.79 5.53 -1.14
CA LYS A 20 7.00 6.74 -0.37
C LYS A 20 5.78 7.64 -0.44
N GLU A 21 5.18 7.77 -1.61
CA GLU A 21 3.99 8.58 -1.75
C GLU A 21 2.83 8.01 -0.95
N VAL A 22 2.68 6.68 -0.94
CA VAL A 22 1.64 6.05 -0.17
C VAL A 22 1.89 6.26 1.32
N VAL A 23 3.13 6.10 1.77
CA VAL A 23 3.47 6.30 3.17
C VAL A 23 3.21 7.73 3.58
N ASP A 24 3.60 8.69 2.75
CA ASP A 24 3.38 10.09 3.06
C ASP A 24 1.89 10.39 3.17
N MET A 25 1.11 9.83 2.26
CA MET A 25 -0.33 10.03 2.27
C MET A 25 -0.94 9.45 3.52
N ILE A 26 -0.50 8.25 3.91
CA ILE A 26 -1.02 7.60 5.10
C ILE A 26 -0.61 8.40 6.34
N ASN A 27 0.61 8.87 6.39
CA ASN A 27 1.05 9.65 7.53
C ASN A 27 0.26 10.95 7.67
N GLU A 28 -0.16 11.49 6.55
CA GLU A 28 -0.92 12.73 6.59
C GLU A 28 -2.34 12.52 7.05
N HIS A 29 -2.96 11.44 6.63
CA HIS A 29 -4.38 11.20 6.92
C HIS A 29 -4.59 10.20 8.06
N PHE A 30 -3.67 9.29 8.22
CA PHE A 30 -3.77 8.27 9.27
C PHE A 30 -2.43 8.14 9.97
N PRO A 31 -2.04 9.17 10.73
CA PRO A 31 -0.73 9.13 11.38
C PRO A 31 -0.65 7.95 12.35
N GLY A 32 0.50 7.33 12.38
CA GLY A 32 0.71 6.17 13.23
C GLY A 32 0.50 4.84 12.55
N VAL A 33 -0.20 4.81 11.43
CA VAL A 33 -0.39 3.57 10.69
C VAL A 33 0.87 3.31 9.87
N THR A 34 1.34 2.06 9.89
CA THR A 34 2.52 1.68 9.12
C THR A 34 2.13 0.64 8.09
N ILE A 35 2.94 0.51 7.05
CA ILE A 35 2.68 -0.48 6.03
C ILE A 35 3.87 -1.39 5.89
N HIS A 36 3.59 -2.63 5.50
CA HIS A 36 4.60 -3.67 5.36
C HIS A 36 4.31 -4.48 4.11
N ASP A 37 5.35 -5.16 3.61
CA ASP A 37 5.19 -6.05 2.46
C ASP A 37 4.61 -5.35 1.25
N PHE A 38 5.09 -4.17 0.97
CA PHE A 38 4.56 -3.41 -0.15
C PHE A 38 4.96 -4.07 -1.46
N ARG A 39 3.98 -4.33 -2.30
CA ARG A 39 4.19 -4.94 -3.59
C ARG A 39 3.43 -4.16 -4.64
N MET A 40 3.96 -4.14 -5.84
CA MET A 40 3.33 -3.43 -6.92
C MET A 40 3.35 -4.33 -8.12
N ILE A 41 2.19 -4.65 -8.66
CA ILE A 41 2.03 -5.52 -9.79
C ILE A 41 1.40 -4.73 -10.91
N GLN A 42 2.14 -4.53 -11.98
CA GLN A 42 1.63 -3.75 -13.09
C GLN A 42 0.94 -4.66 -14.07
N GLY A 43 -0.29 -4.34 -14.36
CA GLY A 43 -1.07 -5.08 -15.34
C GLY A 43 -1.22 -4.29 -16.62
N PRO A 44 -1.90 -4.86 -17.59
CA PRO A 44 -2.04 -4.17 -18.88
C PRO A 44 -2.96 -2.95 -18.82
N THR A 45 -3.91 -2.93 -17.92
CA THR A 45 -4.82 -1.81 -17.85
C THR A 45 -4.77 -1.10 -16.52
N HIS A 46 -4.28 -1.74 -15.47
CA HIS A 46 -4.21 -1.12 -14.17
C HIS A 46 -3.07 -1.74 -13.37
N THR A 47 -2.74 -1.09 -12.29
CA THR A 47 -1.66 -1.55 -11.43
C THR A 47 -2.25 -1.86 -10.07
N ASN A 48 -1.84 -2.97 -9.48
CA ASN A 48 -2.29 -3.36 -8.15
C ASN A 48 -1.22 -3.05 -7.13
N LEU A 49 -1.61 -2.39 -6.07
CA LEU A 49 -0.72 -2.15 -4.94
C LEU A 49 -1.19 -3.05 -3.81
N ILE A 50 -0.31 -3.91 -3.34
CA ILE A 50 -0.65 -4.88 -2.30
C ILE A 50 0.25 -4.64 -1.12
N PHE A 51 -0.33 -4.42 0.03
CA PHE A 51 0.47 -4.23 1.22
C PHE A 51 -0.36 -4.48 2.47
N ASP A 52 0.34 -4.64 3.59
CA ASP A 52 -0.29 -4.80 4.88
C ASP A 52 -0.24 -3.48 5.59
N ALA A 53 -1.33 -3.07 6.18
CA ALA A 53 -1.39 -1.86 6.98
C ALA A 53 -1.58 -2.25 8.44
N VAL A 54 -0.71 -1.77 9.31
CA VAL A 54 -0.80 -2.09 10.73
C VAL A 54 -1.34 -0.87 11.45
N VAL A 55 -2.45 -1.04 12.12
CA VAL A 55 -3.13 0.03 12.81
C VAL A 55 -2.73 -0.03 14.29
N PRO A 56 -2.31 1.07 14.89
CA PRO A 56 -1.91 1.04 16.28
C PRO A 56 -3.04 0.63 17.22
N PHE A 57 -2.67 0.03 18.34
CA PHE A 57 -3.64 -0.36 19.33
C PHE A 57 -4.34 0.89 19.85
N GLN A 58 -5.61 0.83 20.02
CA GLN A 58 -6.41 1.96 20.49
C GLN A 58 -6.30 3.17 19.57
N TYR A 59 -6.30 2.90 18.28
CA TYR A 59 -6.15 3.97 17.31
C TYR A 59 -7.40 4.86 17.22
N GLY A 60 -8.55 4.33 17.61
CA GLY A 60 -9.78 5.10 17.49
C GLY A 60 -10.55 4.87 16.22
N LYS A 61 -9.97 4.13 15.29
CA LYS A 61 -10.63 3.76 14.06
C LYS A 61 -10.49 2.27 13.87
N THR A 62 -11.45 1.67 13.21
CA THR A 62 -11.39 0.23 12.96
C THR A 62 -10.45 -0.04 11.80
N ASN A 63 -10.01 -1.29 11.70
CA ASN A 63 -9.18 -1.68 10.58
C ASN A 63 -9.89 -1.43 9.27
N GLU A 64 -11.18 -1.66 9.24
CA GLU A 64 -11.96 -1.46 8.04
C GLU A 64 -11.98 0.00 7.64
N GLU A 65 -12.14 0.89 8.60
CA GLU A 65 -12.16 2.31 8.30
C GLU A 65 -10.82 2.78 7.75
N VAL A 66 -9.73 2.31 8.33
CA VAL A 66 -8.42 2.68 7.85
C VAL A 66 -8.20 2.13 6.45
N LYS A 67 -8.56 0.87 6.23
CA LYS A 67 -8.38 0.24 4.94
C LYS A 67 -9.15 0.99 3.86
N GLN A 68 -10.41 1.28 4.12
CA GLN A 68 -11.23 1.96 3.13
C GLN A 68 -10.73 3.37 2.87
N GLY A 69 -10.28 4.05 3.90
CA GLY A 69 -9.73 5.38 3.73
C GLY A 69 -8.48 5.38 2.87
N ILE A 70 -7.59 4.42 3.09
CA ILE A 70 -6.38 4.34 2.28
C ILE A 70 -6.71 3.98 0.84
N GLU A 71 -7.64 3.05 0.65
CA GLU A 71 -8.05 2.68 -0.70
C GLU A 71 -8.60 3.90 -1.44
N LYS A 72 -9.39 4.69 -0.77
CA LYS A 72 -9.95 5.87 -1.39
C LYS A 72 -8.87 6.87 -1.76
N LEU A 73 -7.91 7.07 -0.87
CA LEU A 73 -6.82 8.01 -1.15
C LEU A 73 -6.03 7.56 -2.38
N ILE A 74 -5.75 6.28 -2.48
CA ILE A 74 -5.00 5.77 -3.61
C ILE A 74 -5.83 5.92 -4.90
N SER A 75 -7.10 5.62 -4.82
CA SER A 75 -7.96 5.71 -5.99
C SER A 75 -8.08 7.15 -6.48
N GLU A 76 -8.08 8.10 -5.57
CA GLU A 76 -8.17 9.49 -5.97
C GLU A 76 -6.84 10.01 -6.53
N LYS A 77 -5.74 9.49 -6.03
CA LYS A 77 -4.46 9.96 -6.50
C LYS A 77 -4.09 9.34 -7.84
N TRP A 78 -4.40 8.06 -8.00
CA TRP A 78 -4.07 7.35 -9.23
C TRP A 78 -5.32 6.62 -9.71
N ASP A 79 -5.82 6.99 -10.87
CA ASP A 79 -7.05 6.42 -11.38
C ASP A 79 -6.92 4.95 -11.73
N ASP A 80 -5.76 4.53 -12.19
CA ASP A 80 -5.58 3.17 -12.63
C ASP A 80 -4.87 2.30 -11.61
N TYR A 81 -4.80 2.75 -10.36
CA TYR A 81 -4.19 1.95 -9.30
C TYR A 81 -5.29 1.38 -8.43
N TYR A 82 -5.18 0.11 -8.14
CA TYR A 82 -6.12 -0.56 -7.26
C TYR A 82 -5.32 -1.01 -6.04
N ALA A 83 -5.83 -0.77 -4.88
CA ALA A 83 -5.14 -1.13 -3.66
C ALA A 83 -5.77 -2.36 -3.05
N VAL A 84 -4.94 -3.34 -2.75
CA VAL A 84 -5.36 -4.53 -2.02
C VAL A 84 -4.66 -4.45 -0.67
N ILE A 85 -5.39 -4.07 0.34
CA ILE A 85 -4.81 -3.78 1.64
C ILE A 85 -5.32 -4.78 2.65
N GLN A 86 -4.39 -5.32 3.42
CA GLN A 86 -4.77 -6.18 4.52
C GLN A 86 -4.49 -5.41 5.79
N ALA A 87 -5.52 -4.99 6.46
CA ALA A 87 -5.36 -4.19 7.66
C ALA A 87 -5.31 -5.08 8.88
N GLU A 88 -4.33 -4.85 9.73
CA GLU A 88 -4.15 -5.61 10.95
C GLU A 88 -3.97 -4.65 12.09
N GLN A 89 -4.38 -5.05 13.26
CA GLN A 89 -4.20 -4.21 14.41
C GLN A 89 -3.01 -4.70 15.21
N SER A 90 -2.21 -3.76 15.67
CA SER A 90 -1.05 -4.11 16.47
C SER A 90 -1.51 -4.29 17.91
N TYR A 91 -1.21 -5.45 18.47
CA TYR A 91 -1.54 -5.66 19.85
C TYR A 91 -0.36 -5.45 20.76
N LEU A 92 0.81 -5.31 20.19
CA LEU A 92 1.95 -5.08 21.00
C LEU A 92 2.20 -3.66 21.05
N GLU A 93 2.04 -3.01 21.65
CA GLU A 93 2.26 -1.73 21.60
C GLU A 93 2.78 -1.29 21.98
#